data_c3107b8b9acec2442286becd2602c7be
#
_entry.id   c3107b8b9acec2442286becd2602c7be
#
_cell.length_a   1.000
_cell.length_b   1.000
_cell.length_c   1.000
_cell.angle_alpha   90.00
_cell.angle_beta   90.00
_cell.angle_gamma   90.00
#
_symmetry.space_group_name_H-M   'P 1'
#
loop_
_entity.id
_entity.type
_entity.pdbx_description
1 polymer ?
#
loop_
_entity_poly.entity_id
_entity_poly.type
_entity_poly.pdbx_seq_one_letter_code
_entity_poly.pdbx_strand_id
1 'polypeptide(L)' 'EALAEARITRAEAEATEEVRRAAADAATAAAKRLLAEDTAVDQFESAAREIEKALG' A
#
# COMPACT_ATOMS: atom_id res chain seq x y z
N GLU A 1 -0.17 16.95 -37.11
CA GLU A 1 -0.63 15.96 -38.08
C GLU A 1 -1.27 14.79 -37.35
N ALA A 2 -2.19 14.09 -37.98
CA ALA A 2 -3.04 13.07 -37.32
C ALA A 2 -2.23 11.92 -36.70
N LEU A 3 -1.19 11.47 -37.39
CA LEU A 3 -0.34 10.38 -36.85
C LEU A 3 0.46 10.83 -35.64
N ALA A 4 0.99 12.04 -35.67
CA ALA A 4 1.74 12.59 -34.54
C ALA A 4 0.83 12.79 -33.34
N GLU A 5 -0.39 13.28 -33.56
CA GLU A 5 -1.38 13.44 -32.49
C GLU A 5 -1.77 12.09 -31.88
N ALA A 6 -1.94 11.06 -32.73
CA ALA A 6 -2.27 9.73 -32.26
C ALA A 6 -1.14 9.14 -31.39
N ARG A 7 0.10 9.37 -31.76
CA ARG A 7 1.27 8.91 -30.97
C ARG A 7 1.35 9.62 -29.65
N ILE A 8 1.10 10.93 -29.62
CA ILE A 8 1.09 11.70 -28.37
C ILE A 8 -0.01 11.19 -27.44
N THR A 9 -1.23 10.99 -27.98
CA THR A 9 -2.35 10.47 -27.19
C THR A 9 -2.02 9.11 -26.59
N ARG A 10 -1.39 8.23 -27.37
CA ARG A 10 -0.98 6.93 -26.88
C ARG A 10 0.08 7.03 -25.78
N ALA A 11 1.07 7.90 -25.98
CA ALA A 11 2.12 8.10 -25.00
C ALA A 11 1.55 8.65 -23.69
N GLU A 12 0.59 9.57 -23.75
CA GLU A 12 -0.11 10.09 -22.58
C GLU A 12 -0.89 9.01 -21.85
N ALA A 13 -1.60 8.16 -22.60
CA ALA A 13 -2.36 7.06 -22.02
C ALA A 13 -1.45 6.04 -21.33
N GLU A 14 -0.33 5.71 -21.97
CA GLU A 14 0.65 4.79 -21.38
C GLU A 14 1.26 5.38 -20.11
N ALA A 15 1.63 6.65 -20.12
CA ALA A 15 2.19 7.32 -18.95
C ALA A 15 1.17 7.39 -17.80
N THR A 16 -0.10 7.67 -18.11
CA THR A 16 -1.17 7.68 -17.11
C THR A 16 -1.35 6.31 -16.49
N GLU A 17 -1.34 5.25 -17.29
CA GLU A 17 -1.48 3.89 -16.79
C GLU A 17 -0.29 3.48 -15.93
N GLU A 18 0.91 3.88 -16.31
CA GLU A 18 2.12 3.62 -15.54
C GLU A 18 2.07 4.29 -14.17
N VAL A 19 1.65 5.55 -14.12
CA VAL A 19 1.47 6.28 -12.85
C VAL A 19 0.40 5.63 -11.99
N ARG A 20 -0.72 5.24 -12.60
CA ARG A 20 -1.81 4.57 -11.90
C ARG A 20 -1.34 3.26 -11.26
N ARG A 21 -0.57 2.47 -12.00
CA ARG A 21 -0.03 1.20 -11.49
C ARG A 21 0.95 1.45 -10.33
N ALA A 22 1.85 2.42 -10.49
CA ALA A 22 2.78 2.76 -9.44
C ALA A 22 2.06 3.24 -8.17
N ALA A 23 1.01 4.05 -8.33
CA ALA A 23 0.20 4.51 -7.20
C ALA A 23 -0.53 3.36 -6.52
N ALA A 24 -1.09 2.42 -7.30
CA ALA A 24 -1.76 1.24 -6.74
C ALA A 24 -0.78 0.34 -5.98
N ASP A 25 0.41 0.13 -6.53
CA ASP A 25 1.45 -0.67 -5.87
C ASP A 25 1.89 -0.01 -4.57
N ALA A 26 2.09 1.31 -4.57
CA ALA A 26 2.44 2.05 -3.37
C ALA A 26 1.35 1.98 -2.30
N ALA A 27 0.09 2.11 -2.71
CA ALA A 27 -1.05 1.99 -1.80
C ALA A 27 -1.14 0.60 -1.19
N THR A 28 -0.92 -0.45 -2.00
CA THR A 28 -0.92 -1.83 -1.53
C THR A 28 0.21 -2.06 -0.53
N ALA A 29 1.41 -1.57 -0.81
CA ALA A 29 2.54 -1.70 0.10
C ALA A 29 2.27 -0.98 1.43
N ALA A 30 1.69 0.22 1.37
CA ALA A 30 1.33 0.96 2.57
C ALA A 30 0.26 0.24 3.39
N ALA A 31 -0.76 -0.33 2.73
CA ALA A 31 -1.80 -1.08 3.41
C ALA A 31 -1.24 -2.31 4.12
N LYS A 32 -0.35 -3.05 3.46
CA LYS A 32 0.31 -4.22 4.07
C LYS A 32 1.12 -3.83 5.30
N ARG A 33 1.82 -2.70 5.24
CA ARG A 33 2.61 -2.20 6.35
C ARG A 33 1.73 -1.83 7.54
N LEU A 34 0.61 -1.13 7.28
CA LEU A 34 -0.31 -0.74 8.33
C LEU A 34 -0.95 -1.96 9.00
N LEU A 35 -1.33 -2.97 8.22
CA LEU A 35 -1.88 -4.21 8.75
C LEU A 35 -0.86 -4.96 9.61
N ALA A 36 0.39 -4.99 9.19
CA ALA A 36 1.46 -5.62 9.96
C ALA A 36 1.70 -4.89 11.29
N GLU A 37 1.64 -3.56 11.29
CA GLU A 37 1.77 -2.75 12.49
C GLU A 37 0.63 -3.02 13.47
N ASP A 38 -0.60 -3.09 12.98
CA ASP A 38 -1.77 -3.39 13.80
C ASP A 38 -1.65 -4.78 14.43
N THR A 39 -1.22 -5.77 13.66
CA THR A 39 -1.00 -7.12 14.17
C THR A 39 0.06 -7.14 15.26
N ALA A 40 1.15 -6.41 15.08
CA ALA A 40 2.21 -6.31 16.07
C ALA A 40 1.73 -5.64 17.36
N VAL A 41 0.90 -4.60 17.25
CA VAL A 41 0.31 -3.93 18.42
C VAL A 41 -0.61 -4.88 19.16
N ASP A 42 -1.48 -5.61 18.46
CA ASP A 42 -2.40 -6.57 19.06
C ASP A 42 -1.64 -7.68 19.80
N GLN A 43 -0.57 -8.17 19.22
CA GLN A 43 0.28 -9.20 19.86
C GLN A 43 0.95 -8.67 21.11
N PHE A 44 1.42 -7.43 21.07
CA PHE A 44 2.03 -6.79 22.23
C PHE A 44 1.02 -6.63 23.37
N GLU A 45 -0.18 -6.15 23.07
CA GLU A 45 -1.24 -5.98 24.06
C GLU A 45 -1.65 -7.31 24.69
N SER A 46 -1.76 -8.36 23.87
CA SER A 46 -2.08 -9.70 24.36
C SER A 46 -0.99 -10.23 25.30
N ALA A 47 0.27 -10.04 24.96
CA ALA A 47 1.40 -10.44 25.79
C ALA A 47 1.41 -9.68 27.12
N ALA A 48 1.13 -8.38 27.08
CA ALA A 48 1.07 -7.56 28.29
C ALA A 48 -0.03 -8.03 29.23
N ARG A 49 -1.21 -8.38 28.70
CA ARG A 49 -2.31 -8.91 29.51
C ARG A 49 -1.96 -10.25 30.16
N GLU A 50 -1.26 -11.11 29.44
CA GLU A 50 -0.82 -12.40 30.00
C GLU A 50 0.19 -12.21 31.13
N ILE A 51 1.10 -11.26 30.98
CA ILE A 51 2.08 -10.92 32.02
C ILE A 51 1.36 -10.39 33.27
N GLU A 52 0.38 -9.51 33.10
CA GLU A 52 -0.41 -8.98 34.22
C GLU A 52 -1.12 -10.09 34.98
N LYS A 53 -1.72 -11.04 34.27
CA LYS A 53 -2.38 -12.18 34.90
C LYS A 53 -1.40 -13.04 35.68
N ALA A 54 -0.20 -13.24 35.17
CA ALA A 54 0.82 -14.05 35.84
C ALA A 54 1.36 -13.38 37.10
N LEU A 55 1.42 -12.05 37.10
CA LEU A 55 1.91 -11.27 38.25
C LEU A 55 0.81 -10.96 39.27
N GLY A 56 -0.42 -10.91 38.78
CA GLY A 56 -1.56 -10.58 39.64
C GLY A 56 -2.04 -11.72 40.43
#